data_098d352a0c9e4fbe8f7569f7c5ead6f3
#
_entry.id   098d352a0c9e4fbe8f7569f7c5ead6f3
#
_cell.length_a   1.000
_cell.length_b   1.000
_cell.length_c   1.000
_cell.angle_alpha   90.00
_cell.angle_beta   90.00
_cell.angle_gamma   90.00
#
_symmetry.space_group_name_H-M   'P 1'
#
loop_
_entity.id
_entity.type
_entity.pdbx_description
1 polymer ?
#
loop_
_entity_poly.entity_id
_entity_poly.type
_entity_poly.pdbx_seq_one_letter_code
_entity_poly.pdbx_strand_id
1 'polypeptide(L)'
;RWNNDFNLMQDDLDLSDKLSATLDLATGTGKSYVMFAIALVMLATKKVSRVLVLVPSVTIESELTQKFKDLLGNQQLLKTLGNDFVPPQILNGDSTLVENSIAIENRDAIYKAQVTRNSIVDSLKSNGENTLVLNDEVHHVYYSESNEWKSFIEDERSNNINFKYVIGVTGTAYKGKNKSGNDYFSNVIYRFSLRDAIEQGFVKDIEYISKEDIPKDKDERWQVILNSHNQIASQIPEELGIKPITIIVTSKQNLADTKAKAFKKFLQTQRKLTDAEVNDIVLSVHSGQKAAVDRLKLSKVNEKGNPVEFIFSV
;
A
#
# COMPACT_ATOMS: atom_id res chain seq x y z
N ARG A 1 -27.76 6.50 -6.02
CA ARG A 1 -27.71 7.87 -6.54
C ARG A 1 -27.98 7.92 -8.02
N TRP A 2 -27.32 7.11 -8.83
CA TRP A 2 -27.34 7.20 -10.28
C TRP A 2 -28.37 6.28 -10.98
N ASN A 3 -29.04 5.39 -10.26
CA ASN A 3 -30.12 4.50 -10.76
C ASN A 3 -29.87 3.90 -12.15
N ASN A 4 -28.65 3.47 -12.42
CA ASN A 4 -28.18 2.96 -13.71
C ASN A 4 -28.08 4.01 -14.84
N ASP A 5 -28.23 5.29 -14.54
CA ASP A 5 -28.00 6.35 -15.51
C ASP A 5 -26.51 6.69 -15.59
N PHE A 6 -25.87 6.15 -16.63
CA PHE A 6 -24.44 6.32 -16.84
C PHE A 6 -24.07 7.78 -17.18
N ASN A 7 -24.92 8.50 -17.90
CA ASN A 7 -24.64 9.89 -18.26
C ASN A 7 -24.67 10.79 -17.03
N LEU A 8 -25.68 10.61 -16.16
CA LEU A 8 -25.77 11.34 -14.90
C LEU A 8 -24.57 11.02 -13.98
N MET A 9 -24.10 9.76 -13.97
CA MET A 9 -22.91 9.38 -13.25
C MET A 9 -21.66 10.05 -13.81
N GLN A 10 -21.54 10.10 -15.13
CA GLN A 10 -20.41 10.71 -15.84
C GLN A 10 -20.34 12.21 -15.57
N ASP A 11 -21.46 12.92 -15.66
CA ASP A 11 -21.56 14.35 -15.39
C ASP A 11 -21.22 14.68 -13.93
N ASP A 12 -21.74 13.89 -12.97
CA ASP A 12 -21.50 14.09 -11.54
C ASP A 12 -20.04 13.86 -11.15
N LEU A 13 -19.33 12.98 -11.85
CA LEU A 13 -17.96 12.59 -11.53
C LEU A 13 -16.91 13.28 -12.41
N ASP A 14 -17.33 14.15 -13.29
CA ASP A 14 -16.45 14.84 -14.27
C ASP A 14 -15.53 13.82 -15.00
N LEU A 15 -16.12 12.70 -15.43
CA LEU A 15 -15.41 11.67 -16.17
C LEU A 15 -15.25 12.13 -17.61
N SER A 16 -14.00 12.29 -18.04
CA SER A 16 -13.64 12.52 -19.45
C SER A 16 -13.90 11.23 -20.27
N ASP A 17 -13.47 11.21 -21.55
CA ASP A 17 -13.55 10.04 -22.44
C ASP A 17 -12.93 8.75 -21.84
N LYS A 18 -12.09 8.90 -20.82
CA LYS A 18 -11.55 7.79 -20.03
C LYS A 18 -12.45 7.55 -18.81
N LEU A 19 -12.85 6.32 -18.60
CA LEU A 19 -13.50 5.90 -17.34
C LEU A 19 -12.46 5.85 -16.23
N SER A 20 -12.21 7.00 -15.62
CA SER A 20 -11.28 7.16 -14.49
C SER A 20 -12.06 7.29 -13.19
N ALA A 21 -11.80 6.42 -12.23
CA ALA A 21 -12.45 6.39 -10.94
C ALA A 21 -11.48 6.12 -9.81
N THR A 22 -11.82 6.53 -8.59
CA THR A 22 -11.03 6.26 -7.39
C THR A 22 -11.89 5.59 -6.32
N LEU A 23 -11.32 4.57 -5.70
CA LEU A 23 -11.85 3.91 -4.50
C LEU A 23 -11.03 4.38 -3.29
N ASP A 24 -11.70 5.04 -2.36
CA ASP A 24 -11.11 5.47 -1.09
C ASP A 24 -11.42 4.43 -0.02
N LEU A 25 -10.45 3.55 0.22
CA LEU A 25 -10.57 2.39 1.12
C LEU A 25 -9.52 2.50 2.23
N ALA A 26 -9.92 2.55 3.46
CA ALA A 26 -9.03 2.60 4.61
C ALA A 26 -7.97 1.49 4.56
N THR A 27 -6.78 1.76 5.10
CA THR A 27 -5.71 0.75 5.19
C THR A 27 -6.18 -0.41 6.07
N GLY A 28 -5.87 -1.64 5.66
CA GLY A 28 -6.28 -2.85 6.38
C GLY A 28 -7.67 -3.39 6.01
N THR A 29 -8.46 -2.70 5.17
CA THR A 29 -9.82 -3.10 4.79
C THR A 29 -9.90 -4.01 3.56
N GLY A 30 -8.78 -4.49 3.06
CA GLY A 30 -8.77 -5.46 1.97
C GLY A 30 -8.64 -4.87 0.56
N LYS A 31 -8.00 -3.70 0.38
CA LYS A 31 -7.75 -3.07 -0.93
C LYS A 31 -7.31 -4.06 -2.01
N SER A 32 -6.35 -4.93 -1.71
CA SER A 32 -5.83 -5.92 -2.67
C SER A 32 -6.88 -6.97 -3.10
N TYR A 33 -7.81 -7.34 -2.22
CA TYR A 33 -8.92 -8.23 -2.60
C TYR A 33 -9.90 -7.52 -3.53
N VAL A 34 -10.17 -6.24 -3.28
CA VAL A 34 -11.04 -5.42 -4.13
C VAL A 34 -10.41 -5.24 -5.51
N MET A 35 -9.11 -4.92 -5.59
CA MET A 35 -8.40 -4.83 -6.88
C MET A 35 -8.45 -6.15 -7.65
N PHE A 36 -8.22 -7.27 -6.99
CA PHE A 36 -8.30 -8.59 -7.60
C PHE A 36 -9.70 -8.89 -8.13
N ALA A 37 -10.75 -8.62 -7.32
CA ALA A 37 -12.13 -8.82 -7.74
C ALA A 37 -12.50 -7.97 -8.95
N ILE A 38 -12.11 -6.69 -8.98
CA ILE A 38 -12.33 -5.80 -10.13
C ILE A 38 -11.64 -6.35 -11.37
N ALA A 39 -10.38 -6.77 -11.25
CA ALA A 39 -9.64 -7.36 -12.36
C ALA A 39 -10.36 -8.58 -12.93
N LEU A 40 -10.80 -9.52 -12.08
CA LEU A 40 -11.52 -10.71 -12.52
C LEU A 40 -12.87 -10.39 -13.16
N VAL A 41 -13.65 -9.50 -12.58
CA VAL A 41 -14.96 -9.11 -13.12
C VAL A 41 -14.81 -8.45 -14.49
N MET A 42 -13.85 -7.56 -14.67
CA MET A 42 -13.60 -6.87 -15.94
C MET A 42 -13.14 -7.84 -17.04
N LEU A 43 -12.32 -8.84 -16.70
CA LEU A 43 -11.92 -9.90 -17.61
C LEU A 43 -13.09 -10.85 -17.92
N ALA A 44 -13.83 -11.33 -16.90
CA ALA A 44 -14.96 -12.24 -17.06
C ALA A 44 -16.08 -11.62 -17.92
N THR A 45 -16.36 -10.35 -17.74
CA THR A 45 -17.36 -9.61 -18.54
C THR A 45 -16.85 -9.16 -19.91
N LYS A 46 -15.60 -9.49 -20.24
CA LYS A 46 -14.94 -9.13 -21.52
C LYS A 46 -14.94 -7.61 -21.78
N LYS A 47 -14.99 -6.78 -20.73
CA LYS A 47 -14.82 -5.34 -20.85
C LYS A 47 -13.40 -4.95 -21.20
N VAL A 48 -12.44 -5.76 -20.73
CA VAL A 48 -11.03 -5.68 -21.08
C VAL A 48 -10.49 -7.10 -21.33
N SER A 49 -9.38 -7.18 -22.04
CA SER A 49 -8.67 -8.45 -22.27
C SER A 49 -7.38 -8.56 -21.43
N ARG A 50 -6.97 -7.47 -20.79
CA ARG A 50 -5.71 -7.36 -20.02
C ARG A 50 -5.91 -6.49 -18.79
N VAL A 51 -5.10 -6.73 -17.76
CA VAL A 51 -5.06 -5.89 -16.56
C VAL A 51 -3.61 -5.56 -16.23
N LEU A 52 -3.34 -4.27 -16.00
CA LEU A 52 -2.08 -3.75 -15.48
C LEU A 52 -2.32 -3.21 -14.07
N VAL A 53 -1.63 -3.74 -13.10
CA VAL A 53 -1.64 -3.25 -11.71
C VAL A 53 -0.35 -2.50 -11.45
N LEU A 54 -0.45 -1.22 -11.11
CA LEU A 54 0.70 -0.37 -10.78
C LEU A 54 0.79 -0.21 -9.26
N VAL A 55 1.98 -0.49 -8.73
CA VAL A 55 2.25 -0.43 -7.30
C VAL A 55 3.44 0.48 -6.98
N PRO A 56 3.52 1.06 -5.77
CA PRO A 56 4.55 2.05 -5.44
C PRO A 56 5.96 1.48 -5.22
N SER A 57 6.12 0.16 -5.01
CA SER A 57 7.45 -0.43 -4.73
C SER A 57 7.55 -1.89 -5.15
N VAL A 58 8.79 -2.35 -5.34
CA VAL A 58 9.14 -3.76 -5.67
C VAL A 58 8.67 -4.73 -4.58
N THR A 59 8.71 -4.33 -3.32
CA THR A 59 8.25 -5.17 -2.20
C THR A 59 6.75 -5.44 -2.33
N ILE A 60 5.96 -4.39 -2.57
CA ILE A 60 4.50 -4.52 -2.75
C ILE A 60 4.18 -5.31 -4.01
N GLU A 61 4.95 -5.14 -5.09
CA GLU A 61 4.82 -5.92 -6.33
C GLU A 61 4.92 -7.42 -6.06
N SER A 62 5.98 -7.84 -5.35
CA SER A 62 6.21 -9.25 -5.01
C SER A 62 5.10 -9.81 -4.12
N GLU A 63 4.71 -9.07 -3.06
CA GLU A 63 3.66 -9.49 -2.13
C GLU A 63 2.30 -9.59 -2.82
N LEU A 64 1.94 -8.61 -3.65
CA LEU A 64 0.67 -8.58 -4.36
C LEU A 64 0.60 -9.67 -5.43
N THR A 65 1.71 -9.91 -6.13
CA THR A 65 1.84 -11.00 -7.12
C THR A 65 1.59 -12.35 -6.47
N GLN A 66 2.21 -12.64 -5.33
CA GLN A 66 1.98 -13.88 -4.60
C GLN A 66 0.53 -13.99 -4.13
N LYS A 67 -0.01 -12.91 -3.56
CA LYS A 67 -1.39 -12.87 -3.10
C LYS A 67 -2.40 -13.13 -4.22
N PHE A 68 -2.19 -12.57 -5.40
CA PHE A 68 -3.08 -12.82 -6.54
C PHE A 68 -3.00 -14.26 -7.03
N LYS A 69 -1.80 -14.86 -7.04
CA LYS A 69 -1.62 -16.30 -7.33
C LYS A 69 -2.37 -17.17 -6.33
N ASP A 70 -2.26 -16.87 -5.05
CA ASP A 70 -2.96 -17.61 -3.98
C ASP A 70 -4.48 -17.50 -4.12
N LEU A 71 -4.98 -16.30 -4.44
CA LEU A 71 -6.42 -16.08 -4.66
C LEU A 71 -6.95 -16.81 -5.89
N LEU A 72 -6.16 -16.90 -6.98
CA LEU A 72 -6.51 -17.72 -8.14
C LEU A 72 -6.58 -19.23 -7.82
N GLY A 73 -5.92 -19.69 -6.78
CA GLY A 73 -6.05 -21.06 -6.27
C GLY A 73 -7.41 -21.34 -5.63
N ASN A 74 -8.21 -20.31 -5.32
CA ASN A 74 -9.51 -20.48 -4.66
C ASN A 74 -10.60 -20.84 -5.67
N GLN A 75 -10.86 -22.15 -5.82
CA GLN A 75 -11.85 -22.70 -6.74
C GLN A 75 -13.29 -22.21 -6.46
N GLN A 76 -13.62 -21.94 -5.21
CA GLN A 76 -14.95 -21.44 -4.85
C GLN A 76 -15.16 -20.02 -5.37
N LEU A 77 -14.14 -19.17 -5.27
CA LEU A 77 -14.16 -17.82 -5.84
C LEU A 77 -14.32 -17.86 -7.36
N LEU A 78 -13.54 -18.69 -8.04
CA LEU A 78 -13.60 -18.80 -9.51
C LEU A 78 -14.96 -19.29 -10.03
N LYS A 79 -15.60 -20.22 -9.33
CA LYS A 79 -16.95 -20.71 -9.68
C LYS A 79 -18.01 -19.59 -9.68
N THR A 80 -17.84 -18.53 -8.91
CA THR A 80 -18.79 -17.40 -8.89
C THR A 80 -18.78 -16.58 -10.17
N LEU A 81 -17.71 -16.68 -10.97
CA LEU A 81 -17.55 -15.99 -12.25
C LEU A 81 -18.13 -16.73 -13.46
N GLY A 82 -18.65 -17.94 -13.22
CA GLY A 82 -19.24 -18.80 -14.24
C GLY A 82 -18.33 -19.96 -14.67
N ASN A 83 -18.94 -21.01 -15.19
CA ASN A 83 -18.22 -22.25 -15.55
C ASN A 83 -17.28 -22.06 -16.76
N ASP A 84 -17.54 -21.07 -17.60
CA ASP A 84 -16.74 -20.79 -18.81
C ASP A 84 -15.62 -19.78 -18.54
N PHE A 85 -15.48 -19.32 -17.30
CA PHE A 85 -14.42 -18.38 -16.95
C PHE A 85 -13.06 -19.07 -16.94
N VAL A 86 -12.15 -18.55 -17.79
CA VAL A 86 -10.76 -19.00 -17.85
C VAL A 86 -9.94 -18.11 -16.91
N PRO A 87 -9.31 -18.68 -15.87
CA PRO A 87 -8.47 -17.90 -14.97
C PRO A 87 -7.32 -17.19 -15.71
N PRO A 88 -7.05 -15.91 -15.41
CA PRO A 88 -5.96 -15.18 -16.05
C PRO A 88 -4.59 -15.67 -15.58
N GLN A 89 -3.56 -15.43 -16.40
CA GLN A 89 -2.18 -15.58 -15.99
C GLN A 89 -1.75 -14.38 -15.13
N ILE A 90 -1.05 -14.63 -14.02
CA ILE A 90 -0.38 -13.58 -13.25
C ILE A 90 1.05 -13.43 -13.76
N LEU A 91 1.36 -12.26 -14.27
CA LEU A 91 2.67 -11.91 -14.86
C LEU A 91 3.42 -10.97 -13.92
N ASN A 92 4.73 -11.01 -14.01
CA ASN A 92 5.65 -10.08 -13.36
C ASN A 92 6.46 -9.30 -14.43
N GLY A 93 7.22 -8.29 -14.01
CA GLY A 93 7.81 -7.23 -14.79
C GLY A 93 8.60 -7.55 -16.05
N ASP A 94 9.07 -8.76 -16.18
CA ASP A 94 9.88 -9.19 -17.34
C ASP A 94 9.04 -9.81 -18.46
N SER A 95 7.72 -9.85 -18.31
CA SER A 95 6.82 -10.57 -19.21
C SER A 95 6.05 -9.62 -20.13
N THR A 96 5.80 -10.03 -21.36
CA THR A 96 4.89 -9.31 -22.27
C THR A 96 3.44 -9.44 -21.77
N LEU A 97 2.70 -8.34 -21.71
CA LEU A 97 1.29 -8.35 -21.32
C LEU A 97 0.44 -8.98 -22.43
N VAL A 98 -0.03 -10.19 -22.20
CA VAL A 98 -0.83 -10.98 -23.15
C VAL A 98 -2.32 -10.95 -22.80
N GLU A 99 -3.17 -11.44 -23.72
CA GLU A 99 -4.60 -11.59 -23.43
C GLU A 99 -4.84 -12.52 -22.25
N ASN A 100 -5.90 -12.24 -21.51
CA ASN A 100 -6.28 -12.95 -20.30
C ASN A 100 -5.14 -13.03 -19.28
N SER A 101 -4.48 -11.87 -19.04
CA SER A 101 -3.42 -11.76 -18.03
C SER A 101 -3.60 -10.55 -17.12
N ILE A 102 -3.00 -10.65 -15.94
CA ILE A 102 -2.85 -9.56 -14.95
C ILE A 102 -1.35 -9.39 -14.73
N ALA A 103 -0.78 -8.28 -15.17
CA ALA A 103 0.59 -7.90 -14.87
C ALA A 103 0.61 -6.99 -13.63
N ILE A 104 1.56 -7.22 -12.74
CA ILE A 104 1.78 -6.39 -11.55
C ILE A 104 3.18 -5.79 -11.67
N GLU A 105 3.25 -4.46 -11.66
CA GLU A 105 4.46 -3.71 -11.91
C GLU A 105 4.67 -2.59 -10.90
N ASN A 106 5.91 -2.41 -10.48
CA ASN A 106 6.25 -1.19 -9.77
C ASN A 106 6.43 -0.02 -10.74
N ARG A 107 6.07 1.16 -10.27
CA ARG A 107 6.13 2.39 -11.07
C ARG A 107 7.52 2.66 -11.66
N ASP A 108 8.60 2.37 -10.91
CA ASP A 108 9.97 2.69 -11.33
C ASP A 108 10.41 1.81 -12.52
N ALA A 109 9.88 0.59 -12.63
CA ALA A 109 10.12 -0.27 -13.80
C ALA A 109 9.49 0.33 -15.06
N ILE A 110 8.27 0.86 -14.96
CA ILE A 110 7.59 1.54 -16.06
C ILE A 110 8.35 2.80 -16.51
N TYR A 111 8.95 3.57 -15.58
CA TYR A 111 9.71 4.78 -15.92
C TYR A 111 11.06 4.48 -16.56
N LYS A 112 11.79 3.52 -16.02
CA LYS A 112 13.05 3.06 -16.60
C LYS A 112 12.88 2.45 -17.98
N ALA A 113 11.72 1.87 -18.24
CA ALA A 113 11.35 1.29 -19.51
C ALA A 113 11.25 2.28 -20.67
N GLN A 114 11.08 3.57 -20.39
CA GLN A 114 11.14 4.60 -21.43
C GLN A 114 12.57 4.81 -21.96
N VAL A 115 13.58 4.35 -21.24
CA VAL A 115 15.00 4.41 -21.62
C VAL A 115 15.52 3.06 -22.13
N THR A 116 14.96 1.97 -21.64
CA THR A 116 15.27 0.60 -22.07
C THR A 116 13.99 -0.06 -22.55
N ARG A 117 14.01 -0.84 -23.61
CA ARG A 117 12.83 -1.56 -24.11
C ARG A 117 12.22 -2.40 -23.00
N ASN A 118 10.98 -2.07 -22.61
CA ASN A 118 10.19 -2.87 -21.67
C ASN A 118 9.06 -3.53 -22.43
N SER A 119 9.02 -4.84 -22.36
CA SER A 119 8.05 -5.66 -23.08
C SER A 119 6.60 -5.34 -22.72
N ILE A 120 6.33 -4.91 -21.48
CA ILE A 120 4.98 -4.50 -21.05
C ILE A 120 4.58 -3.22 -21.74
N VAL A 121 5.37 -2.16 -21.66
CA VAL A 121 5.05 -0.86 -22.29
C VAL A 121 4.87 -1.01 -23.79
N ASP A 122 5.73 -1.78 -24.45
CA ASP A 122 5.59 -2.05 -25.89
C ASP A 122 4.31 -2.81 -26.21
N SER A 123 3.89 -3.75 -25.38
CA SER A 123 2.63 -4.48 -25.55
C SER A 123 1.38 -3.63 -25.33
N LEU A 124 1.48 -2.53 -24.56
CA LEU A 124 0.39 -1.61 -24.30
C LEU A 124 0.10 -0.66 -25.47
N LYS A 125 1.10 -0.32 -26.30
CA LYS A 125 0.99 0.66 -27.40
C LYS A 125 -0.15 0.37 -28.38
N SER A 126 -0.59 -0.88 -28.49
CA SER A 126 -1.71 -1.27 -29.38
C SER A 126 -2.90 -1.86 -28.64
N ASN A 127 -2.85 -1.89 -27.30
CA ASN A 127 -3.79 -2.63 -26.48
C ASN A 127 -4.32 -1.84 -25.27
N GLY A 128 -3.98 -0.56 -25.17
CA GLY A 128 -4.38 0.26 -24.01
C GLY A 128 -5.89 0.36 -23.84
N GLU A 129 -6.65 0.49 -24.93
CA GLU A 129 -8.13 0.55 -24.88
C GLU A 129 -8.77 -0.73 -24.30
N ASN A 130 -8.10 -1.88 -24.46
CA ASN A 130 -8.52 -3.18 -23.95
C ASN A 130 -7.81 -3.57 -22.65
N THR A 131 -7.18 -2.61 -22.00
CA THR A 131 -6.43 -2.82 -20.75
C THR A 131 -7.06 -2.00 -19.62
N LEU A 132 -7.36 -2.68 -18.50
CA LEU A 132 -7.67 -2.02 -17.23
C LEU A 132 -6.37 -1.66 -16.53
N VAL A 133 -6.21 -0.40 -16.12
CA VAL A 133 -5.15 0.04 -15.22
C VAL A 133 -5.72 0.14 -13.80
N LEU A 134 -5.13 -0.61 -12.86
CA LEU A 134 -5.38 -0.49 -11.44
C LEU A 134 -4.18 0.17 -10.76
N ASN A 135 -4.38 1.31 -10.11
CA ASN A 135 -3.32 2.02 -9.40
C ASN A 135 -3.48 1.81 -7.90
N ASP A 136 -2.55 1.09 -7.28
CA ASP A 136 -2.46 1.05 -5.83
C ASP A 136 -1.80 2.33 -5.32
N GLU A 137 -2.30 2.83 -4.18
CA GLU A 137 -1.87 4.09 -3.56
C GLU A 137 -1.87 5.27 -4.55
N VAL A 138 -2.97 5.43 -5.30
CA VAL A 138 -3.11 6.42 -6.38
C VAL A 138 -2.86 7.86 -5.93
N HIS A 139 -2.91 8.17 -4.65
CA HIS A 139 -2.55 9.50 -4.13
C HIS A 139 -1.12 9.91 -4.49
N HIS A 140 -0.20 8.97 -4.66
CA HIS A 140 1.16 9.27 -5.13
C HIS A 140 1.21 9.83 -6.56
N VAL A 141 0.19 9.62 -7.37
CA VAL A 141 0.09 10.18 -8.74
C VAL A 141 -0.03 11.70 -8.72
N TYR A 142 -0.57 12.27 -7.65
CA TYR A 142 -0.93 13.68 -7.57
C TYR A 142 0.00 14.54 -6.72
N TYR A 143 1.03 13.96 -6.07
CA TYR A 143 1.90 14.69 -5.15
C TYR A 143 3.00 15.55 -5.80
N SER A 144 3.25 15.43 -7.09
CA SER A 144 4.23 16.29 -7.78
C SER A 144 3.77 16.68 -9.18
N GLU A 145 4.02 17.93 -9.57
CA GLU A 145 3.70 18.46 -10.90
C GLU A 145 4.46 17.77 -12.04
N SER A 146 5.60 17.14 -11.74
CA SER A 146 6.44 16.40 -12.70
C SER A 146 6.35 14.89 -12.52
N ASN A 147 5.16 14.37 -12.26
CA ASN A 147 5.00 12.96 -11.95
C ASN A 147 4.93 12.12 -13.23
N GLU A 148 5.98 11.35 -13.50
CA GLU A 148 6.04 10.45 -14.66
C GLU A 148 4.94 9.38 -14.65
N TRP A 149 4.47 8.99 -13.46
CA TRP A 149 3.34 8.08 -13.31
C TRP A 149 2.04 8.68 -13.88
N LYS A 150 1.77 9.94 -13.54
CA LYS A 150 0.64 10.68 -14.09
C LYS A 150 0.75 10.79 -15.61
N SER A 151 1.91 11.21 -16.11
CA SER A 151 2.18 11.32 -17.54
C SER A 151 1.99 10.02 -18.30
N PHE A 152 2.34 8.88 -17.66
CA PHE A 152 2.13 7.56 -18.27
C PHE A 152 0.64 7.19 -18.35
N ILE A 153 -0.14 7.43 -17.29
CA ILE A 153 -1.57 7.11 -17.26
C ILE A 153 -2.35 8.01 -18.21
N GLU A 154 -2.00 9.29 -18.25
CA GLU A 154 -2.66 10.31 -19.10
C GLU A 154 -2.16 10.28 -20.55
N ASP A 155 -1.13 9.47 -20.83
CA ASP A 155 -0.48 9.33 -22.15
C ASP A 155 0.03 10.66 -22.71
N GLU A 156 0.47 11.58 -21.83
CA GLU A 156 0.94 12.92 -22.18
C GLU A 156 2.14 12.91 -23.16
N ARG A 157 2.88 11.80 -23.22
CA ARG A 157 4.06 11.63 -24.08
C ARG A 157 3.76 10.99 -25.43
N SER A 158 2.49 10.93 -25.82
CA SER A 158 2.04 10.41 -27.12
C SER A 158 2.56 8.99 -27.42
N ASN A 159 2.58 8.11 -26.41
CA ASN A 159 2.94 6.71 -26.60
C ASN A 159 1.86 5.90 -27.34
N ASN A 160 0.73 6.52 -27.67
CA ASN A 160 -0.44 5.92 -28.34
C ASN A 160 -0.98 4.69 -27.57
N ILE A 161 -0.95 4.74 -26.24
CA ILE A 161 -1.46 3.64 -25.40
C ILE A 161 -3.00 3.73 -25.27
N ASN A 162 -3.55 4.90 -25.07
CA ASN A 162 -4.99 5.19 -24.99
C ASN A 162 -5.74 4.32 -23.97
N PHE A 163 -5.34 4.37 -22.70
CA PHE A 163 -6.07 3.66 -21.66
C PHE A 163 -7.52 4.15 -21.56
N LYS A 164 -8.47 3.21 -21.65
CA LYS A 164 -9.90 3.49 -21.50
C LYS A 164 -10.38 3.37 -20.06
N TYR A 165 -9.85 2.42 -19.29
CA TYR A 165 -10.27 2.13 -17.93
C TYR A 165 -9.10 2.32 -16.96
N VAL A 166 -9.25 3.29 -16.04
CA VAL A 166 -8.25 3.59 -15.01
C VAL A 166 -8.95 3.67 -13.65
N ILE A 167 -8.59 2.78 -12.74
CA ILE A 167 -9.15 2.77 -11.39
C ILE A 167 -8.01 2.93 -10.37
N GLY A 168 -8.09 3.99 -9.59
CA GLY A 168 -7.20 4.23 -8.46
C GLY A 168 -7.76 3.63 -7.18
N VAL A 169 -6.89 3.07 -6.34
CA VAL A 169 -7.24 2.62 -5.00
C VAL A 169 -6.31 3.28 -4.00
N THR A 170 -6.84 3.83 -2.92
CA THR A 170 -6.04 4.49 -1.89
C THR A 170 -6.76 4.48 -0.55
N GLY A 171 -6.01 4.61 0.55
CA GLY A 171 -6.57 4.88 1.88
C GLY A 171 -6.67 6.37 2.20
N THR A 172 -6.18 7.23 1.30
CA THR A 172 -6.10 8.69 1.49
C THR A 172 -6.37 9.39 0.16
N ALA A 173 -7.65 9.53 -0.21
CA ALA A 173 -8.08 10.23 -1.44
C ALA A 173 -7.93 11.76 -1.31
N TYR A 174 -6.72 12.20 -0.96
CA TYR A 174 -6.35 13.57 -0.64
C TYR A 174 -5.11 14.00 -1.42
N LYS A 175 -5.20 15.13 -2.13
CA LYS A 175 -4.13 15.66 -2.98
C LYS A 175 -3.16 16.59 -2.25
N GLY A 176 -3.54 17.10 -1.08
CA GLY A 176 -2.75 18.06 -0.32
C GLY A 176 -3.57 19.29 0.09
N LYS A 177 -2.87 20.37 0.45
CA LYS A 177 -3.47 21.69 0.72
C LYS A 177 -3.23 22.61 -0.46
N ASN A 178 -4.29 23.20 -0.99
CA ASN A 178 -4.22 24.30 -1.93
C ASN A 178 -4.60 25.63 -1.24
N LYS A 179 -4.65 26.74 -2.00
CA LYS A 179 -5.02 28.08 -1.48
C LYS A 179 -6.43 28.14 -0.88
N SER A 180 -7.30 27.23 -1.26
CA SER A 180 -8.70 27.15 -0.84
C SER A 180 -8.94 26.16 0.31
N GLY A 181 -7.92 25.46 0.78
CA GLY A 181 -8.00 24.46 1.85
C GLY A 181 -7.54 23.07 1.43
N ASN A 182 -8.20 22.03 1.95
CA ASN A 182 -7.89 20.65 1.61
C ASN A 182 -8.40 20.31 0.20
N ASP A 183 -7.53 19.70 -0.61
CA ASP A 183 -7.83 19.27 -1.96
C ASP A 183 -8.03 17.75 -2.00
N TYR A 184 -9.24 17.32 -2.32
CA TYR A 184 -9.60 15.90 -2.41
C TYR A 184 -9.78 15.47 -3.86
N PHE A 185 -9.74 14.17 -4.10
CA PHE A 185 -10.01 13.62 -5.43
C PHE A 185 -11.48 13.82 -5.79
N SER A 186 -11.75 14.35 -6.97
CA SER A 186 -13.10 14.60 -7.48
C SER A 186 -13.81 13.31 -7.95
N ASN A 187 -13.05 12.33 -8.45
CA ASN A 187 -13.54 11.11 -9.06
C ASN A 187 -13.67 9.91 -8.10
N VAL A 188 -13.91 10.16 -6.80
CA VAL A 188 -14.14 9.10 -5.82
C VAL A 188 -15.55 8.55 -5.98
N ILE A 189 -15.67 7.31 -6.45
CA ILE A 189 -16.95 6.63 -6.67
C ILE A 189 -17.41 5.78 -5.48
N TYR A 190 -16.48 5.40 -4.61
CA TYR A 190 -16.78 4.67 -3.39
C TYR A 190 -15.80 5.06 -2.28
N ARG A 191 -16.32 5.20 -1.07
CA ARG A 191 -15.52 5.49 0.13
C ARG A 191 -15.91 4.54 1.27
N PHE A 192 -14.88 3.91 1.84
CA PHE A 192 -14.96 3.23 3.12
C PHE A 192 -13.90 3.83 4.03
N SER A 193 -14.34 4.78 4.86
CA SER A 193 -13.43 5.61 5.64
C SER A 193 -12.76 4.81 6.77
N LEU A 194 -11.64 5.34 7.30
CA LEU A 194 -10.99 4.77 8.47
C LEU A 194 -11.95 4.70 9.68
N ARG A 195 -12.80 5.71 9.83
CA ARG A 195 -13.84 5.73 10.88
C ARG A 195 -14.81 4.58 10.73
N ASP A 196 -15.38 4.38 9.53
CA ASP A 196 -16.31 3.29 9.26
C ASP A 196 -15.63 1.92 9.47
N ALA A 197 -14.35 1.82 9.12
CA ALA A 197 -13.56 0.60 9.28
C ALA A 197 -13.30 0.27 10.77
N ILE A 198 -13.09 1.27 11.61
CA ILE A 198 -12.96 1.11 13.07
C ILE A 198 -14.33 0.75 13.67
N GLU A 199 -15.39 1.50 13.36
CA GLU A 199 -16.73 1.27 13.87
C GLU A 199 -17.26 -0.14 13.53
N GLN A 200 -16.87 -0.69 12.38
CA GLN A 200 -17.24 -2.05 11.95
C GLN A 200 -16.22 -3.13 12.36
N GLY A 201 -15.17 -2.78 13.11
CA GLY A 201 -14.19 -3.74 13.63
C GLY A 201 -13.19 -4.29 12.60
N PHE A 202 -13.10 -3.72 11.39
CA PHE A 202 -12.07 -4.09 10.40
C PHE A 202 -10.69 -3.57 10.75
N VAL A 203 -10.65 -2.42 11.42
CA VAL A 203 -9.41 -1.75 11.85
C VAL A 203 -9.50 -1.52 13.35
N LYS A 204 -8.37 -1.68 14.05
CA LYS A 204 -8.27 -1.40 15.48
C LYS A 204 -8.54 0.06 15.75
N ASP A 205 -9.09 0.35 16.90
CA ASP A 205 -9.26 1.71 17.39
C ASP A 205 -7.91 2.42 17.54
N ILE A 206 -7.91 3.73 17.37
CA ILE A 206 -6.71 4.57 17.40
C ILE A 206 -6.83 5.55 18.57
N GLU A 207 -5.98 5.37 19.57
CA GLU A 207 -5.78 6.36 20.60
C GLU A 207 -4.72 7.37 20.14
N TYR A 208 -5.07 8.64 20.13
CA TYR A 208 -4.21 9.73 19.72
C TYR A 208 -3.72 10.55 20.91
N ILE A 209 -2.41 10.61 21.07
CA ILE A 209 -1.75 11.47 22.06
C ILE A 209 -1.39 12.79 21.38
N SER A 210 -1.88 13.92 21.89
CA SER A 210 -1.61 15.24 21.36
C SER A 210 -0.10 15.55 21.38
N LYS A 211 0.38 16.27 20.38
CA LYS A 211 1.77 16.75 20.32
C LYS A 211 2.10 17.67 21.51
N GLU A 212 1.12 18.36 22.05
CA GLU A 212 1.27 19.27 23.21
C GLU A 212 1.55 18.51 24.50
N ASP A 213 1.11 17.25 24.57
CA ASP A 213 1.30 16.36 25.72
C ASP A 213 2.65 15.61 25.68
N ILE A 214 3.43 15.78 24.60
CA ILE A 214 4.73 15.12 24.44
C ILE A 214 5.84 15.99 25.07
N PRO A 215 6.61 15.46 26.03
CA PRO A 215 7.70 16.21 26.66
C PRO A 215 8.72 16.72 25.65
N LYS A 216 9.29 17.90 25.94
CA LYS A 216 10.37 18.48 25.10
C LYS A 216 11.71 17.79 25.37
N ASP A 217 11.94 17.35 26.59
CA ASP A 217 13.13 16.61 26.97
C ASP A 217 13.17 15.24 26.30
N LYS A 218 14.38 14.79 25.95
CA LYS A 218 14.56 13.55 25.18
C LYS A 218 14.35 12.30 26.02
N ASP A 219 14.85 12.30 27.24
CA ASP A 219 14.78 11.14 28.12
C ASP A 219 13.35 10.98 28.66
N GLU A 220 12.67 12.10 28.94
CA GLU A 220 11.25 12.10 29.26
C GLU A 220 10.40 11.54 28.13
N ARG A 221 10.72 11.85 26.86
CA ARG A 221 10.02 11.25 25.69
C ARG A 221 10.23 9.75 25.61
N TRP A 222 11.44 9.27 25.88
CA TRP A 222 11.71 7.83 25.90
C TRP A 222 10.94 7.14 27.02
N GLN A 223 10.80 7.81 28.17
CA GLN A 223 10.01 7.30 29.29
C GLN A 223 8.54 7.21 28.95
N VAL A 224 7.95 8.22 28.26
CA VAL A 224 6.55 8.18 27.79
C VAL A 224 6.34 7.00 26.85
N ILE A 225 7.22 6.79 25.87
CA ILE A 225 7.14 5.66 24.94
C ILE A 225 7.19 4.32 25.68
N LEU A 226 8.13 4.18 26.62
CA LEU A 226 8.28 2.95 27.40
C LEU A 226 7.06 2.69 28.30
N ASN A 227 6.53 3.73 28.94
CA ASN A 227 5.35 3.62 29.80
C ASN A 227 4.11 3.22 28.99
N SER A 228 3.88 3.84 27.83
CA SER A 228 2.77 3.50 26.94
C SER A 228 2.88 2.05 26.43
N HIS A 229 4.10 1.63 26.05
CA HIS A 229 4.36 0.25 25.66
C HIS A 229 4.02 -0.73 26.78
N ASN A 230 4.51 -0.48 27.98
CA ASN A 230 4.29 -1.34 29.14
C ASN A 230 2.82 -1.39 29.57
N GLN A 231 2.10 -0.24 29.47
CA GLN A 231 0.67 -0.17 29.74
C GLN A 231 -0.12 -1.07 28.78
N ILE A 232 0.18 -1.00 27.48
CA ILE A 232 -0.46 -1.88 26.49
C ILE A 232 -0.08 -3.35 26.76
N ALA A 233 1.20 -3.63 27.06
CA ALA A 233 1.65 -4.98 27.36
C ALA A 233 0.89 -5.59 28.55
N SER A 234 0.62 -4.80 29.58
CA SER A 234 -0.12 -5.27 30.76
C SER A 234 -1.60 -5.56 30.52
N GLN A 235 -2.16 -5.08 29.41
CA GLN A 235 -3.56 -5.32 29.00
C GLN A 235 -3.71 -6.58 28.14
N ILE A 236 -2.61 -7.14 27.63
CA ILE A 236 -2.62 -8.33 26.78
C ILE A 236 -2.56 -9.58 27.67
N PRO A 237 -3.54 -10.50 27.60
CA PRO A 237 -3.49 -11.75 28.35
C PRO A 237 -2.26 -12.59 27.97
N GLU A 238 -1.53 -13.08 28.96
CA GLU A 238 -0.31 -13.91 28.74
C GLU A 238 -0.59 -15.19 27.94
N GLU A 239 -1.78 -15.74 28.07
CA GLU A 239 -2.21 -16.96 27.37
C GLU A 239 -2.21 -16.80 25.85
N LEU A 240 -2.36 -15.58 25.35
CA LEU A 240 -2.34 -15.29 23.91
C LEU A 240 -0.93 -15.41 23.32
N GLY A 241 0.12 -15.33 24.14
CA GLY A 241 1.50 -15.34 23.69
C GLY A 241 1.84 -14.20 22.71
N ILE A 242 1.07 -13.12 22.76
CA ILE A 242 1.22 -11.92 21.92
C ILE A 242 1.86 -10.82 22.78
N LYS A 243 2.72 -10.02 22.18
CA LYS A 243 3.26 -8.82 22.80
C LYS A 243 3.07 -7.59 21.93
N PRO A 244 2.97 -6.40 22.51
CA PRO A 244 2.89 -5.18 21.71
C PRO A 244 4.21 -4.91 20.99
N ILE A 245 4.11 -4.28 19.82
CA ILE A 245 5.27 -3.75 19.10
C ILE A 245 5.07 -2.25 18.98
N THR A 246 6.07 -1.48 19.43
CA THR A 246 6.08 -0.03 19.29
C THR A 246 6.90 0.37 18.07
N ILE A 247 6.27 1.07 17.12
CA ILE A 247 6.93 1.56 15.93
C ILE A 247 7.19 3.06 16.05
N ILE A 248 8.45 3.47 15.93
CA ILE A 248 8.89 4.86 15.97
C ILE A 248 9.30 5.29 14.56
N VAL A 249 8.47 6.11 13.91
CA VAL A 249 8.74 6.60 12.56
C VAL A 249 9.64 7.82 12.59
N THR A 250 10.62 7.87 11.70
CA THR A 250 11.56 8.98 11.54
C THR A 250 11.59 9.47 10.09
N SER A 251 12.04 10.71 9.88
CA SER A 251 12.05 11.31 8.54
C SER A 251 13.23 10.90 7.66
N LYS A 252 14.25 10.23 8.21
CA LYS A 252 15.48 9.85 7.49
C LYS A 252 16.10 8.59 8.09
N GLN A 253 16.78 7.80 7.27
CA GLN A 253 17.46 6.55 7.66
C GLN A 253 18.50 6.75 8.76
N ASN A 254 19.40 7.72 8.59
CA ASN A 254 20.42 8.01 9.60
C ASN A 254 19.83 8.46 10.95
N LEU A 255 18.65 9.07 10.92
CA LEU A 255 17.93 9.46 12.12
C LEU A 255 17.30 8.26 12.83
N ALA A 256 16.79 7.27 12.08
CA ALA A 256 16.32 6.00 12.61
C ALA A 256 17.45 5.28 13.40
N ASP A 257 18.62 5.12 12.76
CA ASP A 257 19.78 4.48 13.37
C ASP A 257 20.25 5.22 14.63
N THR A 258 20.35 6.55 14.55
CA THR A 258 20.81 7.37 15.67
C THR A 258 19.85 7.31 16.85
N LYS A 259 18.55 7.39 16.60
CA LYS A 259 17.51 7.32 17.64
C LYS A 259 17.41 5.92 18.21
N ALA A 260 17.47 4.86 17.39
CA ALA A 260 17.50 3.49 17.86
C ALA A 260 18.68 3.24 18.79
N LYS A 261 19.89 3.70 18.42
CA LYS A 261 21.08 3.59 19.28
C LYS A 261 20.93 4.35 20.60
N ALA A 262 20.33 5.55 20.58
CA ALA A 262 20.07 6.30 21.81
C ALA A 262 19.04 5.62 22.70
N PHE A 263 17.96 5.07 22.10
CA PHE A 263 16.92 4.37 22.83
C PHE A 263 17.43 3.04 23.42
N LYS A 264 18.29 2.30 22.68
CA LYS A 264 18.96 1.09 23.22
C LYS A 264 19.69 1.39 24.53
N LYS A 265 20.49 2.47 24.58
CA LYS A 265 21.20 2.90 25.80
C LYS A 265 20.24 3.24 26.94
N PHE A 266 19.17 3.98 26.63
CA PHE A 266 18.13 4.30 27.61
C PHE A 266 17.49 3.02 28.15
N LEU A 267 17.07 2.10 27.28
CA LEU A 267 16.40 0.86 27.67
C LEU A 267 17.32 -0.07 28.48
N GLN A 268 18.61 -0.13 28.13
CA GLN A 268 19.61 -0.87 28.92
C GLN A 268 19.66 -0.38 30.37
N THR A 269 19.67 0.93 30.56
CA THR A 269 19.67 1.54 31.90
C THR A 269 18.36 1.24 32.64
N GLN A 270 17.22 1.35 31.97
CA GLN A 270 15.90 1.18 32.59
C GLN A 270 15.60 -0.29 32.97
N ARG A 271 15.97 -1.23 32.09
CA ARG A 271 15.66 -2.67 32.25
C ARG A 271 16.87 -3.52 32.65
N LYS A 272 18.06 -2.93 32.83
CA LYS A 272 19.32 -3.60 33.15
C LYS A 272 19.70 -4.71 32.15
N LEU A 273 19.51 -4.44 30.85
CA LEU A 273 19.76 -5.38 29.77
C LEU A 273 21.24 -5.40 29.35
N THR A 274 21.69 -6.52 28.84
CA THR A 274 22.97 -6.67 28.14
C THR A 274 22.89 -6.08 26.72
N ASP A 275 24.05 -5.86 26.07
CA ASP A 275 24.12 -5.43 24.69
C ASP A 275 23.43 -6.39 23.71
N ALA A 276 23.53 -7.70 23.98
CA ALA A 276 22.88 -8.72 23.15
C ALA A 276 21.35 -8.62 23.25
N GLU A 277 20.81 -8.61 24.45
CA GLU A 277 19.37 -8.56 24.72
C GLU A 277 18.74 -7.31 24.11
N VAL A 278 19.33 -6.12 24.31
CA VAL A 278 18.76 -4.88 23.76
C VAL A 278 18.81 -4.84 22.22
N ASN A 279 19.79 -5.49 21.59
CA ASN A 279 19.89 -5.59 20.13
C ASN A 279 18.87 -6.57 19.54
N ASP A 280 18.33 -7.47 20.34
CA ASP A 280 17.24 -8.34 19.91
C ASP A 280 15.87 -7.69 20.12
N ILE A 281 15.73 -6.80 21.09
CA ILE A 281 14.48 -6.09 21.42
C ILE A 281 14.23 -4.88 20.53
N VAL A 282 15.30 -4.13 20.16
CA VAL A 282 15.19 -2.86 19.41
C VAL A 282 15.83 -2.98 18.05
N LEU A 283 15.03 -2.78 17.00
CA LEU A 283 15.48 -2.80 15.61
C LEU A 283 15.51 -1.40 14.97
N SER A 284 16.42 -1.19 14.00
CA SER A 284 16.37 -0.07 13.06
C SER A 284 16.14 -0.61 11.66
N VAL A 285 14.97 -0.32 11.08
CA VAL A 285 14.51 -0.92 9.82
C VAL A 285 14.32 0.15 8.75
N HIS A 286 15.11 0.06 7.67
CA HIS A 286 15.02 0.94 6.49
C HIS A 286 15.67 0.26 5.28
N SER A 287 15.56 0.84 4.09
CA SER A 287 16.10 0.28 2.84
C SER A 287 17.62 0.26 2.74
N GLY A 288 18.35 1.00 3.60
CA GLY A 288 19.82 1.05 3.59
C GLY A 288 20.49 -0.27 3.97
N GLN A 289 21.73 -0.47 3.52
CA GLN A 289 22.51 -1.69 3.77
C GLN A 289 22.74 -1.97 5.26
N LYS A 290 22.91 -0.92 6.07
CA LYS A 290 23.13 -1.04 7.53
C LYS A 290 21.97 -1.73 8.26
N ALA A 291 20.76 -1.66 7.74
CA ALA A 291 19.58 -2.29 8.32
C ALA A 291 19.31 -3.72 7.82
N ALA A 292 20.22 -4.33 7.07
CA ALA A 292 20.00 -5.66 6.47
C ALA A 292 19.74 -6.75 7.54
N VAL A 293 20.51 -6.74 8.63
CA VAL A 293 20.35 -7.70 9.74
C VAL A 293 19.02 -7.48 10.46
N ASP A 294 18.64 -6.23 10.71
CA ASP A 294 17.40 -5.88 11.40
C ASP A 294 16.18 -6.19 10.53
N ARG A 295 16.27 -6.07 9.20
CA ARG A 295 15.21 -6.53 8.28
C ARG A 295 15.01 -8.04 8.34
N LEU A 296 16.09 -8.81 8.45
CA LEU A 296 15.99 -10.27 8.62
C LEU A 296 15.31 -10.64 9.95
N LYS A 297 15.60 -9.91 11.03
CA LYS A 297 14.91 -10.10 12.32
C LYS A 297 13.43 -9.70 12.21
N LEU A 298 13.12 -8.63 11.47
CA LEU A 298 11.75 -8.16 11.24
C LEU A 298 10.90 -9.21 10.53
N SER A 299 11.46 -9.95 9.55
CA SER A 299 10.70 -11.01 8.85
C SER A 299 10.17 -12.10 9.76
N LYS A 300 10.76 -12.26 10.93
CA LYS A 300 10.40 -13.26 11.96
C LYS A 300 9.59 -12.67 13.12
N VAL A 301 9.21 -11.41 13.05
CA VAL A 301 8.57 -10.69 14.19
C VAL A 301 7.25 -11.33 14.63
N ASN A 302 6.55 -12.00 13.72
CA ASN A 302 5.29 -12.69 14.00
C ASN A 302 5.48 -14.12 14.55
N GLU A 303 6.71 -14.61 14.64
CA GLU A 303 6.99 -15.93 15.23
C GLU A 303 6.80 -15.89 16.74
N LYS A 304 6.20 -16.94 17.28
CA LYS A 304 5.99 -17.07 18.73
C LYS A 304 7.32 -17.02 19.48
N GLY A 305 7.40 -16.16 20.50
CA GLY A 305 8.62 -15.99 21.31
C GLY A 305 9.67 -15.06 20.68
N ASN A 306 9.37 -14.39 19.56
CA ASN A 306 10.26 -13.39 19.00
C ASN A 306 10.50 -12.24 20.01
N PRO A 307 11.78 -11.81 20.25
CA PRO A 307 12.09 -10.81 21.28
C PRO A 307 11.78 -9.36 20.91
N VAL A 308 11.55 -9.03 19.65
CA VAL A 308 11.38 -7.65 19.17
C VAL A 308 10.20 -6.94 19.84
N GLU A 309 10.43 -5.77 20.39
CA GLU A 309 9.42 -4.90 21.01
C GLU A 309 9.37 -3.50 20.38
N PHE A 310 10.52 -2.97 19.92
CA PHE A 310 10.62 -1.60 19.39
C PHE A 310 11.25 -1.59 18.02
N ILE A 311 10.63 -0.87 17.08
CA ILE A 311 11.10 -0.76 15.70
C ILE A 311 11.22 0.72 15.35
N PHE A 312 12.43 1.17 14.99
CA PHE A 312 12.69 2.47 14.40
C PHE A 312 12.66 2.34 12.87
N SER A 313 11.82 3.11 12.21
CA SER A 313 11.62 3.05 10.76
C SER A 313 11.62 4.44 10.11
N VAL A 314 11.62 4.45 8.77
CA VAL A 314 11.54 5.68 7.95
C VAL A 314 10.29 5.65 7.11
#